data_11306a18b68605a0ee8a3b3b7934ac7e
#
_entry.id   11306a18b68605a0ee8a3b3b7934ac7e
#
_cell.length_a   1.000
_cell.length_b   1.000
_cell.length_c   1.000
_cell.angle_alpha   90.00
_cell.angle_beta   90.00
_cell.angle_gamma   90.00
#
_symmetry.space_group_name_H-M   'P 1'
#
loop_
_entity.id
_entity.type
_entity.pdbx_description
1 polymer ?
#
loop_
_entity_poly.entity_id
_entity_poly.type
_entity_poly.pdbx_seq_one_letter_code
_entity_poly.pdbx_strand_id
1 'polypeptide(L)'
;MKLVPRYSTERGNADHGWLKTFHTFSFASYHNPSHDSFGSLRVINEDRVEPKTGFGTHAHREFEIFSYIVNGELEHRDSMGNIEIMKRGDLQMTSAGTGIRHSEHAHGDKQVHFLQIWSLPSTRGLAPQYFTRHFNDDEKKDRWAHVVAPVGAEGVEEKREASGPAPVHSPLNLFATLLSPAAKVSHAFSSASTSRKGYLHVAQTSGYNPKQSTGAHVRVLGAEGGPLDLKEGDGAYVKAASGDELTIENVGDRVAEVLLFDME
;
A
#
# COMPACT_ATOMS: atom_id res chain seq x y z
N MET A 1 13.97 -10.83 -14.58
CA MET A 1 13.11 -9.79 -13.96
C MET A 1 13.76 -8.41 -14.08
N LYS A 2 13.01 -7.36 -14.45
CA LYS A 2 13.50 -5.98 -14.55
C LYS A 2 12.96 -5.14 -13.39
N LEU A 3 13.85 -4.42 -12.71
CA LEU A 3 13.49 -3.42 -11.67
C LEU A 3 13.77 -2.00 -12.19
N VAL A 4 12.87 -1.07 -11.88
CA VAL A 4 13.05 0.37 -12.14
C VAL A 4 12.76 1.09 -10.82
N PRO A 5 13.77 1.73 -10.21
CA PRO A 5 13.55 2.43 -8.95
C PRO A 5 12.58 3.60 -9.10
N ARG A 6 11.88 3.89 -8.03
CA ARG A 6 11.05 5.07 -7.82
C ARG A 6 11.48 5.71 -6.51
N TYR A 7 12.47 6.57 -6.55
CA TYR A 7 13.03 7.17 -5.35
C TYR A 7 12.04 8.15 -4.70
N SER A 8 12.09 8.24 -3.38
CA SER A 8 11.24 9.13 -2.60
C SER A 8 11.32 10.58 -3.07
N THR A 9 12.52 11.05 -3.42
CA THR A 9 12.77 12.39 -3.96
C THR A 9 12.15 12.68 -5.32
N GLU A 10 11.75 11.66 -6.06
CA GLU A 10 11.09 11.77 -7.36
C GLU A 10 9.55 11.73 -7.25
N ARG A 11 9.04 11.35 -6.08
CA ARG A 11 7.59 11.33 -5.81
C ARG A 11 7.09 12.77 -5.66
N GLY A 12 5.82 13.00 -6.00
CA GLY A 12 5.15 14.23 -5.59
C GLY A 12 5.12 14.32 -4.07
N ASN A 13 5.24 15.52 -3.51
CA ASN A 13 5.08 15.73 -2.07
C ASN A 13 4.42 17.08 -1.80
N ALA A 14 3.71 17.18 -0.68
CA ALA A 14 3.13 18.41 -0.21
C ALA A 14 3.08 18.43 1.32
N ASP A 15 3.21 19.62 1.88
CA ASP A 15 2.99 19.91 3.30
C ASP A 15 1.94 21.03 3.41
N HIS A 16 0.75 20.66 3.86
CA HIS A 16 -0.40 21.54 4.08
C HIS A 16 -0.55 21.97 5.55
N GLY A 17 0.47 21.69 6.38
CA GLY A 17 0.40 21.87 7.82
C GLY A 17 -0.32 20.70 8.51
N TRP A 18 -1.58 20.49 8.21
CA TRP A 18 -2.37 19.39 8.77
C TRP A 18 -2.16 18.04 8.07
N LEU A 19 -1.69 18.05 6.80
CA LEU A 19 -1.39 16.88 5.99
C LEU A 19 0.00 17.01 5.40
N LYS A 20 0.85 16.01 5.64
CA LYS A 20 2.10 15.79 4.92
C LYS A 20 1.95 14.54 4.09
N THR A 21 2.18 14.64 2.78
CA THR A 21 1.87 13.54 1.85
C THR A 21 2.96 13.35 0.81
N PHE A 22 3.13 12.10 0.38
CA PHE A 22 3.90 11.74 -0.81
C PHE A 22 3.00 11.02 -1.82
N HIS A 23 3.16 11.34 -3.10
CA HIS A 23 2.39 10.76 -4.19
C HIS A 23 3.30 9.94 -5.11
N THR A 24 3.11 8.63 -5.15
CA THR A 24 3.83 7.76 -6.10
C THR A 24 3.37 7.99 -7.53
N PHE A 25 2.08 8.17 -7.72
CA PHE A 25 1.41 8.47 -9.00
C PHE A 25 0.85 9.88 -9.02
N SER A 26 0.46 10.37 -10.19
CA SER A 26 -0.22 11.66 -10.34
C SER A 26 -1.46 11.72 -9.45
N PHE A 27 -1.50 12.71 -8.57
CA PHE A 27 -2.60 12.92 -7.63
C PHE A 27 -2.69 14.39 -7.23
N ALA A 28 -3.90 14.92 -7.05
CA ALA A 28 -4.18 16.31 -6.71
C ALA A 28 -3.43 17.28 -7.64
N SER A 29 -2.57 18.14 -7.10
CA SER A 29 -1.76 19.09 -7.87
C SER A 29 -0.48 18.49 -8.46
N TYR A 30 -0.08 17.30 -8.04
CA TYR A 30 1.07 16.60 -8.61
C TYR A 30 0.67 15.89 -9.90
N HIS A 31 1.30 16.26 -11.01
CA HIS A 31 1.05 15.64 -12.32
C HIS A 31 2.35 15.22 -12.99
N ASN A 32 2.49 13.94 -13.26
CA ASN A 32 3.60 13.35 -14.01
C ASN A 32 3.08 12.22 -14.91
N PRO A 33 2.94 12.45 -16.23
CA PRO A 33 2.37 11.45 -17.15
C PRO A 33 3.12 10.11 -17.19
N SER A 34 4.40 10.09 -16.82
CA SER A 34 5.19 8.86 -16.71
C SER A 34 4.85 8.03 -15.48
N HIS A 35 4.11 8.60 -14.53
CA HIS A 35 3.71 8.00 -13.26
C HIS A 35 2.22 8.25 -13.00
N ASP A 36 1.37 7.87 -13.93
CA ASP A 36 -0.08 8.05 -13.80
C ASP A 36 -0.77 6.80 -13.23
N SER A 37 -0.28 5.63 -13.60
CA SER A 37 -0.74 4.33 -13.11
C SER A 37 0.29 3.24 -13.39
N PHE A 38 0.14 2.08 -12.74
CA PHE A 38 0.94 0.89 -13.05
C PHE A 38 0.13 -0.38 -12.78
N GLY A 39 -0.14 -1.18 -13.82
CA GLY A 39 -1.10 -2.27 -13.70
C GLY A 39 -2.49 -1.72 -13.30
N SER A 40 -3.10 -2.31 -12.30
CA SER A 40 -4.34 -1.82 -11.70
C SER A 40 -4.13 -0.68 -10.68
N LEU A 41 -2.89 -0.41 -10.25
CA LEU A 41 -2.60 0.64 -9.28
C LEU A 41 -2.77 2.04 -9.88
N ARG A 42 -3.51 2.90 -9.19
CA ARG A 42 -3.75 4.30 -9.57
C ARG A 42 -3.23 5.29 -8.52
N VAL A 43 -3.26 4.94 -7.26
CA VAL A 43 -2.79 5.80 -6.15
C VAL A 43 -1.99 4.97 -5.17
N ILE A 44 -0.84 5.48 -4.74
CA ILE A 44 -0.15 5.12 -3.52
C ILE A 44 0.32 6.45 -2.92
N ASN A 45 -0.46 6.96 -1.98
CA ASN A 45 -0.08 8.12 -1.19
C ASN A 45 0.39 7.65 0.18
N GLU A 46 1.44 8.26 0.68
CA GLU A 46 1.92 8.04 2.03
C GLU A 46 1.64 9.30 2.84
N ASP A 47 0.62 9.21 3.68
CA ASP A 47 -0.02 10.33 4.33
C ASP A 47 0.25 10.36 5.83
N ARG A 48 0.55 11.55 6.35
CA ARG A 48 0.57 11.87 7.77
C ARG A 48 -0.41 12.99 8.04
N VAL A 49 -1.40 12.68 8.86
CA VAL A 49 -2.48 13.60 9.21
C VAL A 49 -2.35 14.00 10.68
N GLU A 50 -2.32 15.30 10.94
CA GLU A 50 -2.17 15.83 12.29
C GLU A 50 -3.42 15.53 13.15
N PRO A 51 -3.28 15.45 14.48
CA PRO A 51 -4.38 15.13 15.38
C PRO A 51 -5.61 16.01 15.15
N LYS A 52 -6.80 15.42 15.22
CA LYS A 52 -8.09 16.12 15.12
C LYS A 52 -8.33 16.83 13.77
N THR A 53 -7.55 16.50 12.76
CA THR A 53 -7.71 16.97 11.37
C THR A 53 -7.97 15.79 10.45
N GLY A 54 -8.25 16.05 9.18
CA GLY A 54 -8.47 14.98 8.20
C GLY A 54 -9.19 15.45 6.95
N PHE A 55 -9.59 14.48 6.18
CA PHE A 55 -10.31 14.67 4.93
C PHE A 55 -11.81 14.73 5.20
N GLY A 56 -12.42 15.87 4.91
CA GLY A 56 -13.87 16.04 4.99
C GLY A 56 -14.63 15.13 4.02
N THR A 57 -15.95 15.09 4.15
CA THR A 57 -16.79 14.21 3.32
C THR A 57 -16.62 14.49 1.82
N HIS A 58 -16.20 13.46 1.10
CA HIS A 58 -16.00 13.48 -0.35
C HIS A 58 -16.50 12.17 -0.97
N ALA A 59 -16.66 12.14 -2.29
CA ALA A 59 -17.23 11.00 -3.01
C ALA A 59 -16.19 10.27 -3.84
N HIS A 60 -16.34 8.94 -3.90
CA HIS A 60 -15.60 8.06 -4.80
C HIS A 60 -16.53 7.22 -5.64
N ARG A 61 -16.05 6.80 -6.78
CA ARG A 61 -16.73 5.92 -7.71
C ARG A 61 -15.71 5.03 -8.41
N GLU A 62 -16.09 3.77 -8.65
CA GLU A 62 -15.35 2.75 -9.42
C GLU A 62 -14.05 2.26 -8.78
N PHE A 63 -13.37 3.05 -7.99
CA PHE A 63 -12.10 2.64 -7.35
C PHE A 63 -12.31 1.69 -6.18
N GLU A 64 -11.32 0.84 -5.98
CA GLU A 64 -11.11 0.09 -4.75
C GLU A 64 -10.01 0.77 -3.96
N ILE A 65 -10.33 1.15 -2.72
CA ILE A 65 -9.56 2.07 -1.89
C ILE A 65 -9.15 1.32 -0.62
N PHE A 66 -7.85 1.29 -0.35
CA PHE A 66 -7.29 0.66 0.84
C PHE A 66 -6.61 1.72 1.70
N SER A 67 -6.79 1.62 3.03
CA SER A 67 -5.99 2.35 4.01
C SER A 67 -5.21 1.32 4.83
N TYR A 68 -3.88 1.31 4.67
CA TYR A 68 -2.95 0.49 5.44
C TYR A 68 -2.33 1.33 6.54
N ILE A 69 -2.64 1.03 7.81
CA ILE A 69 -2.25 1.85 8.94
C ILE A 69 -0.85 1.47 9.43
N VAL A 70 0.09 2.40 9.30
CA VAL A 70 1.48 2.25 9.76
C VAL A 70 1.63 2.67 11.23
N ASN A 71 1.01 3.77 11.64
CA ASN A 71 1.07 4.26 13.02
C ASN A 71 -0.08 5.25 13.31
N GLY A 72 -0.46 5.36 14.59
CA GLY A 72 -1.57 6.23 15.00
C GLY A 72 -2.93 5.58 14.75
N GLU A 73 -3.98 6.39 14.76
CA GLU A 73 -5.37 5.94 14.60
C GLU A 73 -6.09 6.79 13.56
N LEU A 74 -6.80 6.14 12.63
CA LEU A 74 -7.59 6.75 11.56
C LEU A 74 -9.07 6.44 11.77
N GLU A 75 -9.91 7.45 11.92
CA GLU A 75 -11.37 7.30 11.94
C GLU A 75 -11.90 7.40 10.51
N HIS A 76 -12.63 6.38 10.08
CA HIS A 76 -13.38 6.35 8.83
C HIS A 76 -14.87 6.42 9.11
N ARG A 77 -15.61 7.23 8.32
CA ARG A 77 -17.08 7.28 8.31
C ARG A 77 -17.56 7.31 6.88
N ASP A 78 -18.57 6.50 6.55
CA ASP A 78 -19.09 6.44 5.18
C ASP A 78 -20.62 6.48 5.07
N SER A 79 -21.10 6.63 3.83
CA SER A 79 -22.55 6.70 3.50
C SER A 79 -23.28 5.35 3.61
N MET A 80 -22.57 4.24 3.86
CA MET A 80 -23.18 2.94 4.17
C MET A 80 -23.43 2.78 5.68
N GLY A 81 -23.00 3.75 6.50
CA GLY A 81 -23.16 3.73 7.95
C GLY A 81 -21.99 3.11 8.70
N ASN A 82 -20.88 2.82 8.03
CA ASN A 82 -19.69 2.34 8.71
C ASN A 82 -19.03 3.48 9.49
N ILE A 83 -18.61 3.18 10.71
CA ILE A 83 -17.79 4.04 11.56
C ILE A 83 -16.72 3.14 12.16
N GLU A 84 -15.46 3.37 11.81
CA GLU A 84 -14.33 2.57 12.23
C GLU A 84 -13.19 3.46 12.75
N ILE A 85 -12.53 3.00 13.80
CA ILE A 85 -11.26 3.56 14.26
C ILE A 85 -10.20 2.50 14.03
N MET A 86 -9.39 2.72 13.02
CA MET A 86 -8.34 1.81 12.59
C MET A 86 -7.01 2.21 13.20
N LYS A 87 -6.23 1.25 13.60
CA LYS A 87 -4.91 1.41 14.24
C LYS A 87 -3.86 0.56 13.53
N ARG A 88 -2.61 0.64 13.99
CA ARG A 88 -1.52 -0.19 13.46
C ARG A 88 -1.93 -1.66 13.33
N GLY A 89 -1.68 -2.22 12.17
CA GLY A 89 -2.05 -3.59 11.81
C GLY A 89 -3.41 -3.71 11.13
N ASP A 90 -4.27 -2.69 11.21
CA ASP A 90 -5.54 -2.70 10.51
C ASP A 90 -5.35 -2.29 9.04
N LEU A 91 -6.13 -2.94 8.20
CA LEU A 91 -6.34 -2.61 6.80
C LEU A 91 -7.83 -2.44 6.57
N GLN A 92 -8.21 -1.31 6.03
CA GLN A 92 -9.56 -1.03 5.52
C GLN A 92 -9.55 -1.15 4.01
N MET A 93 -10.60 -1.73 3.46
CA MET A 93 -10.86 -1.78 2.02
C MET A 93 -12.28 -1.33 1.73
N THR A 94 -12.42 -0.35 0.86
CA THR A 94 -13.70 0.14 0.32
C THR A 94 -13.76 -0.11 -1.18
N SER A 95 -14.69 -0.95 -1.63
CA SER A 95 -15.08 -0.99 -3.04
C SER A 95 -16.10 0.14 -3.28
N ALA A 96 -15.69 1.21 -3.97
CA ALA A 96 -16.56 2.37 -4.17
C ALA A 96 -17.70 2.10 -5.16
N GLY A 97 -17.49 1.21 -6.12
CA GLY A 97 -18.50 0.74 -7.07
C GLY A 97 -19.31 1.87 -7.70
N THR A 98 -20.64 1.79 -7.62
CA THR A 98 -21.57 2.80 -8.18
C THR A 98 -21.52 4.15 -7.46
N GLY A 99 -20.89 4.22 -6.29
CA GLY A 99 -20.61 5.45 -5.55
C GLY A 99 -20.71 5.31 -4.04
N ILE A 100 -19.75 5.90 -3.35
CA ILE A 100 -19.71 6.05 -1.89
C ILE A 100 -19.26 7.46 -1.52
N ARG A 101 -19.66 7.93 -0.36
CA ARG A 101 -19.13 9.15 0.26
C ARG A 101 -18.53 8.77 1.59
N HIS A 102 -17.32 9.28 1.88
CA HIS A 102 -16.66 9.03 3.16
C HIS A 102 -15.87 10.25 3.64
N SER A 103 -15.45 10.17 4.90
CA SER A 103 -14.52 11.08 5.53
C SER A 103 -13.49 10.28 6.33
N GLU A 104 -12.27 10.79 6.43
CA GLU A 104 -11.18 10.15 7.16
C GLU A 104 -10.47 11.19 8.02
N HIS A 105 -10.35 10.95 9.34
CA HIS A 105 -9.75 11.88 10.30
C HIS A 105 -8.75 11.16 11.21
N ALA A 106 -7.68 11.86 11.57
CA ALA A 106 -6.80 11.37 12.64
C ALA A 106 -7.59 11.33 13.95
N HIS A 107 -7.67 10.13 14.55
CA HIS A 107 -8.36 9.93 15.82
C HIS A 107 -7.41 10.13 16.99
N GLY A 108 -7.95 10.66 18.12
CA GLY A 108 -7.17 10.91 19.33
C GLY A 108 -6.23 12.11 19.22
N ASP A 109 -5.13 12.07 19.97
CA ASP A 109 -4.19 13.18 20.15
C ASP A 109 -2.83 12.95 19.47
N LYS A 110 -2.74 11.95 18.58
CA LYS A 110 -1.51 11.63 17.84
C LYS A 110 -1.73 11.76 16.33
N GLN A 111 -0.65 12.08 15.63
CA GLN A 111 -0.60 12.03 14.17
C GLN A 111 -0.84 10.58 13.71
N VAL A 112 -1.66 10.40 12.68
CA VAL A 112 -1.77 9.11 11.99
C VAL A 112 -0.87 9.08 10.77
N HIS A 113 -0.20 7.94 10.54
CA HIS A 113 0.58 7.62 9.35
C HIS A 113 -0.01 6.39 8.68
N PHE A 114 -0.39 6.52 7.43
CA PHE A 114 -0.98 5.42 6.65
C PHE A 114 -0.65 5.54 5.16
N LEU A 115 -0.82 4.44 4.45
CA LEU A 115 -0.78 4.41 3.00
C LEU A 115 -2.20 4.38 2.46
N GLN A 116 -2.56 5.38 1.65
CA GLN A 116 -3.80 5.41 0.88
C GLN A 116 -3.52 4.83 -0.50
N ILE A 117 -4.17 3.72 -0.82
CA ILE A 117 -3.91 2.94 -2.04
C ILE A 117 -5.21 2.82 -2.81
N TRP A 118 -5.17 3.13 -4.13
CA TRP A 118 -6.32 2.92 -5.00
C TRP A 118 -5.95 2.00 -6.14
N SER A 119 -6.84 1.05 -6.43
CA SER A 119 -6.76 0.20 -7.61
C SER A 119 -8.04 0.27 -8.44
N LEU A 120 -7.91 -0.04 -9.73
CA LEU A 120 -9.04 -0.14 -10.64
C LEU A 120 -9.56 -1.59 -10.65
N PRO A 121 -10.84 -1.83 -10.36
CA PRO A 121 -11.43 -3.15 -10.47
C PRO A 121 -11.55 -3.59 -11.93
N SER A 122 -11.57 -4.89 -12.15
CA SER A 122 -11.77 -5.49 -13.48
C SER A 122 -13.19 -5.32 -13.99
N THR A 123 -14.15 -5.07 -13.09
CA THR A 123 -15.58 -4.91 -13.39
C THR A 123 -16.07 -3.56 -12.91
N ARG A 124 -16.83 -2.86 -13.74
CA ARG A 124 -17.47 -1.59 -13.41
C ARG A 124 -18.86 -1.79 -12.80
N GLY A 125 -19.33 -0.75 -12.09
CA GLY A 125 -20.71 -0.71 -11.57
C GLY A 125 -20.97 -1.69 -10.43
N LEU A 126 -19.93 -2.10 -9.71
CA LEU A 126 -20.06 -2.94 -8.53
C LEU A 126 -20.93 -2.26 -7.46
N ALA A 127 -21.62 -3.06 -6.65
CA ALA A 127 -22.24 -2.53 -5.44
C ALA A 127 -21.16 -2.06 -4.47
N PRO A 128 -21.33 -0.90 -3.80
CA PRO A 128 -20.38 -0.46 -2.78
C PRO A 128 -20.26 -1.50 -1.65
N GLN A 129 -19.02 -1.78 -1.23
CA GLN A 129 -18.72 -2.74 -0.16
C GLN A 129 -17.62 -2.19 0.74
N TYR A 130 -17.57 -2.69 1.98
CA TYR A 130 -16.60 -2.28 2.99
C TYR A 130 -16.09 -3.49 3.76
N PHE A 131 -14.77 -3.59 3.91
CA PHE A 131 -14.09 -4.69 4.59
C PHE A 131 -13.01 -4.17 5.52
N THR A 132 -12.83 -4.83 6.66
CA THR A 132 -11.72 -4.60 7.58
C THR A 132 -10.98 -5.90 7.85
N ARG A 133 -9.66 -5.80 8.01
CA ARG A 133 -8.76 -6.90 8.39
C ARG A 133 -7.75 -6.41 9.41
N HIS A 134 -7.27 -7.32 10.22
CA HIS A 134 -6.20 -7.04 11.17
C HIS A 134 -5.05 -8.03 10.99
N PHE A 135 -3.84 -7.50 10.87
CA PHE A 135 -2.58 -8.26 10.78
C PHE A 135 -1.62 -7.69 11.82
N ASN A 136 -1.41 -8.41 12.90
CA ASN A 136 -0.49 -7.97 13.93
C ASN A 136 0.98 -8.00 13.43
N ASP A 137 1.90 -7.40 14.19
CA ASP A 137 3.29 -7.30 13.78
C ASP A 137 3.97 -8.69 13.70
N ASP A 138 3.59 -9.66 14.54
CA ASP A 138 4.15 -11.00 14.51
C ASP A 138 3.75 -11.78 13.25
N GLU A 139 2.57 -11.52 12.68
CA GLU A 139 2.13 -12.12 11.42
C GLU A 139 2.93 -11.61 10.22
N LYS A 140 3.50 -10.42 10.32
CA LYS A 140 4.31 -9.76 9.27
C LYS A 140 5.81 -9.91 9.50
N LYS A 141 6.24 -10.35 10.69
CA LYS A 141 7.66 -10.37 11.06
C LYS A 141 8.43 -11.40 10.25
N ASP A 142 9.39 -10.92 9.47
CA ASP A 142 10.33 -11.69 8.65
C ASP A 142 9.66 -12.69 7.69
N ARG A 143 8.42 -12.38 7.27
CA ARG A 143 7.64 -13.14 6.30
C ARG A 143 6.63 -12.22 5.61
N TRP A 144 6.13 -12.64 4.46
CA TRP A 144 5.01 -11.96 3.81
C TRP A 144 3.69 -12.34 4.47
N ALA A 145 2.96 -11.35 4.98
CA ALA A 145 1.54 -11.46 5.25
C ALA A 145 0.77 -11.09 3.98
N HIS A 146 -0.12 -11.95 3.51
CA HIS A 146 -1.00 -11.67 2.37
C HIS A 146 -2.20 -10.86 2.87
N VAL A 147 -2.21 -9.55 2.60
CA VAL A 147 -3.17 -8.63 3.22
C VAL A 147 -4.35 -8.25 2.33
N VAL A 148 -4.20 -8.34 1.00
CA VAL A 148 -5.28 -8.15 0.02
C VAL A 148 -5.12 -9.18 -1.09
N ALA A 149 -6.22 -9.79 -1.54
CA ALA A 149 -6.22 -10.73 -2.65
C ALA A 149 -7.49 -10.62 -3.50
N PRO A 150 -7.45 -11.06 -4.77
CA PRO A 150 -8.63 -11.08 -5.63
C PRO A 150 -9.79 -11.89 -5.02
N VAL A 151 -11.02 -11.41 -5.21
CA VAL A 151 -12.23 -12.16 -4.88
C VAL A 151 -12.16 -13.56 -5.48
N GLY A 152 -12.48 -14.58 -4.68
CA GLY A 152 -12.41 -15.99 -5.05
C GLY A 152 -11.02 -16.62 -4.90
N ALA A 153 -9.98 -15.87 -4.52
CA ALA A 153 -8.68 -16.45 -4.18
C ALA A 153 -8.76 -17.24 -2.86
N GLU A 154 -7.81 -18.16 -2.69
CA GLU A 154 -7.71 -18.96 -1.46
C GLU A 154 -7.58 -18.08 -0.21
N GLY A 155 -8.34 -18.38 0.84
CA GLY A 155 -8.34 -17.66 2.12
C GLY A 155 -9.09 -16.33 2.12
N VAL A 156 -9.68 -15.92 0.99
CA VAL A 156 -10.48 -14.68 0.90
C VAL A 156 -11.92 -14.95 1.34
N GLU A 157 -12.38 -14.18 2.32
CA GLU A 157 -13.76 -14.13 2.74
C GLU A 157 -14.38 -12.77 2.43
N GLU A 158 -15.52 -12.76 1.72
CA GLU A 158 -16.29 -11.54 1.40
C GLU A 158 -17.23 -11.14 2.55
N LYS A 159 -16.73 -11.22 3.79
CA LYS A 159 -17.41 -10.71 4.97
C LYS A 159 -16.75 -9.41 5.40
N ARG A 160 -17.54 -8.48 5.94
CA ARG A 160 -17.05 -7.19 6.43
C ARG A 160 -15.81 -7.35 7.32
N GLU A 161 -15.90 -8.23 8.30
CA GLU A 161 -14.80 -8.61 9.19
C GLU A 161 -14.50 -10.10 8.99
N ALA A 162 -13.25 -10.45 8.78
CA ALA A 162 -12.78 -11.82 8.65
C ALA A 162 -11.27 -11.90 8.89
N SER A 163 -10.74 -13.10 9.00
CA SER A 163 -9.32 -13.38 8.91
C SER A 163 -8.88 -13.51 7.45
N GLY A 164 -7.56 -13.52 7.22
CA GLY A 164 -6.99 -13.62 5.87
C GLY A 164 -7.06 -12.32 5.07
N PRO A 165 -6.77 -12.37 3.75
CA PRO A 165 -6.68 -11.17 2.94
C PRO A 165 -8.04 -10.51 2.70
N ALA A 166 -8.02 -9.17 2.61
CA ALA A 166 -9.20 -8.41 2.21
C ALA A 166 -9.52 -8.67 0.72
N PRO A 167 -10.82 -8.84 0.36
CA PRO A 167 -11.21 -9.10 -1.01
C PRO A 167 -11.04 -7.87 -1.90
N VAL A 168 -10.57 -8.04 -3.13
CA VAL A 168 -10.45 -7.00 -4.15
C VAL A 168 -10.93 -7.51 -5.51
N HIS A 169 -11.63 -6.68 -6.28
CA HIS A 169 -12.06 -7.01 -7.64
C HIS A 169 -11.01 -6.64 -8.72
N SER A 170 -9.87 -6.15 -8.30
CA SER A 170 -8.70 -5.91 -9.16
C SER A 170 -7.84 -7.18 -9.24
N PRO A 171 -7.09 -7.40 -10.33
CA PRO A 171 -6.13 -8.50 -10.43
C PRO A 171 -4.85 -8.15 -9.66
N LEU A 172 -4.98 -7.96 -8.33
CA LEU A 172 -3.95 -7.44 -7.45
C LEU A 172 -3.87 -8.25 -6.16
N ASN A 173 -2.64 -8.64 -5.80
CA ASN A 173 -2.32 -9.13 -4.47
C ASN A 173 -1.45 -8.08 -3.76
N LEU A 174 -1.71 -7.85 -2.48
CA LEU A 174 -0.88 -7.02 -1.61
C LEU A 174 -0.31 -7.87 -0.48
N PHE A 175 1.00 -7.80 -0.35
CA PHE A 175 1.75 -8.43 0.74
C PHE A 175 2.43 -7.33 1.56
N ALA A 176 2.55 -7.57 2.88
CA ALA A 176 3.26 -6.69 3.80
C ALA A 176 4.23 -7.49 4.67
N THR A 177 5.40 -6.93 4.97
CA THR A 177 6.39 -7.52 5.87
C THR A 177 7.02 -6.47 6.77
N LEU A 178 7.38 -6.89 7.98
CA LEU A 178 8.27 -6.19 8.90
C LEU A 178 9.60 -6.94 8.93
N LEU A 179 10.54 -6.49 8.14
CA LEU A 179 11.81 -7.19 7.94
C LEU A 179 12.85 -6.72 8.96
N SER A 180 13.24 -7.61 9.86
CA SER A 180 14.26 -7.36 10.88
C SER A 180 15.62 -7.11 10.23
N PRO A 181 16.57 -6.41 10.90
CA PRO A 181 17.94 -6.28 10.42
C PRO A 181 18.57 -7.66 10.07
N ALA A 182 19.23 -7.75 8.93
CA ALA A 182 19.83 -8.94 8.34
C ALA A 182 18.86 -10.08 7.93
N ALA A 183 17.54 -9.90 8.13
CA ALA A 183 16.55 -10.86 7.65
C ALA A 183 16.30 -10.73 6.14
N LYS A 184 15.79 -11.82 5.54
CA LYS A 184 15.44 -11.92 4.12
C LYS A 184 14.06 -12.53 3.97
N VAL A 185 13.37 -12.10 2.94
CA VAL A 185 12.09 -12.68 2.51
C VAL A 185 12.05 -12.76 0.99
N SER A 186 11.56 -13.87 0.46
CA SER A 186 11.39 -14.07 -0.99
C SER A 186 9.92 -14.10 -1.37
N HIS A 187 9.63 -13.68 -2.61
CA HIS A 187 8.32 -13.76 -3.25
C HIS A 187 8.48 -14.29 -4.67
N ALA A 188 7.78 -15.38 -4.97
CA ALA A 188 7.69 -15.92 -6.32
C ALA A 188 6.45 -15.33 -7.01
N PHE A 189 6.65 -14.66 -8.16
CA PHE A 189 5.53 -14.15 -8.97
C PHE A 189 4.72 -15.30 -9.52
N SER A 190 3.39 -15.18 -9.44
CA SER A 190 2.45 -16.22 -9.86
C SER A 190 2.72 -16.73 -11.28
N SER A 191 2.62 -18.04 -11.46
CA SER A 191 2.74 -18.70 -12.77
C SER A 191 1.46 -18.67 -13.62
N ALA A 192 0.38 -18.07 -13.12
CA ALA A 192 -0.92 -18.03 -13.83
C ALA A 192 -0.89 -17.15 -15.11
N SER A 193 0.08 -16.23 -15.22
CA SER A 193 0.28 -15.38 -16.40
C SER A 193 1.74 -15.37 -16.83
N THR A 194 2.01 -15.23 -18.12
CA THR A 194 3.37 -15.19 -18.68
C THR A 194 4.15 -13.92 -18.31
N SER A 195 3.46 -12.88 -17.88
CA SER A 195 4.04 -11.59 -17.47
C SER A 195 3.32 -11.05 -16.26
N ARG A 196 4.11 -10.62 -15.27
CA ARG A 196 3.61 -10.03 -14.02
C ARG A 196 4.17 -8.63 -13.84
N LYS A 197 3.39 -7.78 -13.21
CA LYS A 197 3.81 -6.46 -12.73
C LYS A 197 3.85 -6.47 -11.22
N GLY A 198 4.91 -5.92 -10.65
CA GLY A 198 4.99 -5.71 -9.20
C GLY A 198 5.35 -4.26 -8.88
N TYR A 199 4.98 -3.82 -7.70
CA TYR A 199 5.45 -2.57 -7.14
C TYR A 199 5.88 -2.79 -5.70
N LEU A 200 7.12 -2.40 -5.39
CA LEU A 200 7.64 -2.40 -4.02
C LEU A 200 7.53 -1.00 -3.43
N HIS A 201 7.22 -0.91 -2.15
CA HIS A 201 7.26 0.32 -1.39
C HIS A 201 7.85 0.09 0.00
N VAL A 202 8.84 0.89 0.36
CA VAL A 202 9.43 0.90 1.72
C VAL A 202 8.81 2.07 2.49
N ALA A 203 7.99 1.78 3.50
CA ALA A 203 7.28 2.80 4.25
C ALA A 203 8.24 3.71 5.05
N GLN A 204 7.93 5.02 5.13
CA GLN A 204 8.73 6.01 5.86
C GLN A 204 8.44 5.97 7.37
N THR A 205 8.86 4.91 8.05
CA THR A 205 8.56 4.73 9.49
C THR A 205 9.35 5.69 10.40
N SER A 206 10.46 6.27 9.91
CA SER A 206 11.30 7.24 10.64
C SER A 206 10.79 8.68 10.58
N GLY A 207 9.65 8.95 9.94
CA GLY A 207 9.03 10.26 9.85
C GLY A 207 9.03 10.86 8.45
N TYR A 208 8.34 12.00 8.30
CA TYR A 208 8.26 12.72 7.03
C TYR A 208 9.62 13.29 6.62
N ASN A 209 10.10 12.93 5.45
CA ASN A 209 11.36 13.42 4.92
C ASN A 209 11.27 13.65 3.40
N PRO A 210 11.11 14.90 2.92
CA PRO A 210 11.08 15.24 1.51
C PRO A 210 12.46 15.31 0.84
N LYS A 211 13.53 15.08 1.62
CA LYS A 211 14.92 15.06 1.12
C LYS A 211 15.31 13.62 0.73
N GLN A 212 16.60 13.41 0.53
CA GLN A 212 17.15 12.09 0.24
C GLN A 212 16.70 11.06 1.28
N SER A 213 16.26 9.90 0.80
CA SER A 213 15.76 8.79 1.62
C SER A 213 16.78 8.37 2.70
N THR A 214 16.28 8.18 3.91
CA THR A 214 17.03 7.74 5.10
C THR A 214 16.28 6.61 5.80
N GLY A 215 16.68 6.21 6.99
CA GLY A 215 15.97 5.21 7.80
C GLY A 215 16.27 3.78 7.38
N ALA A 216 15.28 2.91 7.42
CA ALA A 216 15.43 1.50 7.04
C ALA A 216 15.99 1.35 5.62
N HIS A 217 16.84 0.34 5.41
CA HIS A 217 17.55 0.12 4.15
C HIS A 217 17.41 -1.33 3.72
N VAL A 218 16.82 -1.54 2.57
CA VAL A 218 16.65 -2.88 1.99
C VAL A 218 17.39 -3.01 0.67
N ARG A 219 17.82 -4.23 0.38
CA ARG A 219 18.42 -4.64 -0.89
C ARG A 219 17.52 -5.62 -1.60
N VAL A 220 17.15 -5.31 -2.81
CA VAL A 220 16.32 -6.15 -3.68
C VAL A 220 17.21 -6.95 -4.61
N LEU A 221 17.05 -8.26 -4.58
CA LEU A 221 17.82 -9.25 -5.36
C LEU A 221 16.91 -9.93 -6.39
N GLY A 222 17.52 -10.56 -7.42
CA GLY A 222 16.79 -11.28 -8.48
C GLY A 222 16.62 -10.48 -9.77
N ALA A 223 17.07 -9.21 -9.81
CA ALA A 223 16.97 -8.38 -11.01
C ALA A 223 18.09 -8.64 -12.02
N GLU A 224 17.75 -8.51 -13.30
CA GLU A 224 18.72 -8.29 -14.35
C GLU A 224 19.47 -6.96 -14.09
N GLY A 225 20.78 -6.98 -14.13
CA GLY A 225 21.58 -5.79 -13.86
C GLY A 225 22.08 -5.65 -12.42
N GLY A 226 21.73 -6.58 -11.54
CA GLY A 226 22.26 -6.66 -10.17
C GLY A 226 21.30 -6.14 -9.08
N PRO A 227 21.77 -6.09 -7.84
CA PRO A 227 20.98 -5.64 -6.70
C PRO A 227 20.53 -4.18 -6.81
N LEU A 228 19.35 -3.88 -6.25
CA LEU A 228 18.83 -2.53 -6.11
C LEU A 228 18.68 -2.20 -4.62
N ASP A 229 19.33 -1.14 -4.16
CA ASP A 229 19.20 -0.65 -2.79
C ASP A 229 18.08 0.40 -2.71
N LEU A 230 17.17 0.24 -1.73
CA LEU A 230 16.03 1.14 -1.46
C LEU A 230 16.04 1.51 0.02
N LYS A 231 15.62 2.72 0.33
CA LYS A 231 15.42 3.23 1.69
C LYS A 231 13.97 3.64 1.90
N GLU A 232 13.64 4.11 3.10
CA GLU A 232 12.29 4.56 3.42
C GLU A 232 11.76 5.61 2.43
N GLY A 233 10.54 5.42 1.96
CA GLY A 233 9.88 6.24 0.94
C GLY A 233 10.22 5.86 -0.50
N ASP A 234 11.28 5.09 -0.72
CA ASP A 234 11.60 4.58 -2.05
C ASP A 234 10.67 3.42 -2.43
N GLY A 235 10.53 3.20 -3.72
CA GLY A 235 9.86 2.06 -4.29
C GLY A 235 10.56 1.56 -5.54
N ALA A 236 10.01 0.52 -6.14
CA ALA A 236 10.47 0.01 -7.43
C ALA A 236 9.33 -0.60 -8.23
N TYR A 237 9.26 -0.25 -9.50
CA TYR A 237 8.45 -0.98 -10.48
C TYR A 237 9.14 -2.28 -10.84
N VAL A 238 8.40 -3.38 -10.83
CA VAL A 238 8.87 -4.72 -11.17
C VAL A 238 8.16 -5.21 -12.43
N LYS A 239 8.92 -5.67 -13.43
CA LYS A 239 8.42 -6.46 -14.55
C LYS A 239 9.04 -7.85 -14.45
N ALA A 240 8.21 -8.82 -14.12
CA ALA A 240 8.62 -10.20 -13.90
C ALA A 240 8.03 -11.13 -14.96
N ALA A 241 8.72 -12.22 -15.27
CA ALA A 241 8.16 -13.36 -15.95
C ALA A 241 7.49 -14.29 -14.93
N SER A 242 6.70 -15.23 -15.43
CA SER A 242 6.14 -16.32 -14.64
C SER A 242 7.23 -17.08 -13.89
N GLY A 243 7.08 -17.20 -12.57
CA GLY A 243 8.00 -17.94 -11.71
C GLY A 243 9.30 -17.21 -11.35
N ASP A 244 9.49 -15.97 -11.81
CA ASP A 244 10.59 -15.15 -11.31
C ASP A 244 10.47 -14.97 -9.80
N GLU A 245 11.60 -15.04 -9.08
CA GLU A 245 11.66 -14.84 -7.65
C GLU A 245 12.37 -13.54 -7.30
N LEU A 246 11.73 -12.74 -6.46
CA LEU A 246 12.27 -11.51 -5.87
C LEU A 246 12.64 -11.79 -4.42
N THR A 247 13.86 -11.46 -4.02
CA THR A 247 14.28 -11.51 -2.61
C THR A 247 14.57 -10.12 -2.10
N ILE A 248 14.07 -9.80 -0.91
CA ILE A 248 14.38 -8.55 -0.19
C ILE A 248 15.18 -8.88 1.04
N GLU A 249 16.32 -8.23 1.20
CA GLU A 249 17.20 -8.32 2.37
C GLU A 249 17.21 -6.98 3.09
N ASN A 250 17.01 -6.97 4.39
CA ASN A 250 17.26 -5.77 5.19
C ASN A 250 18.77 -5.65 5.47
N VAL A 251 19.40 -4.69 4.83
CA VAL A 251 20.86 -4.42 4.97
C VAL A 251 21.11 -3.22 5.89
N GLY A 252 20.07 -2.67 6.51
CA GLY A 252 20.14 -1.60 7.51
C GLY A 252 20.10 -2.12 8.95
N ASP A 253 20.03 -1.20 9.88
CA ASP A 253 20.03 -1.44 11.33
C ASP A 253 18.64 -1.27 11.98
N ARG A 254 17.61 -0.96 11.17
CA ARG A 254 16.22 -0.76 11.59
C ARG A 254 15.30 -1.75 10.92
N VAL A 255 14.18 -2.07 11.56
CA VAL A 255 13.10 -2.84 10.93
C VAL A 255 12.59 -2.07 9.71
N ALA A 256 12.51 -2.74 8.57
CA ALA A 256 11.93 -2.20 7.35
C ALA A 256 10.49 -2.69 7.18
N GLU A 257 9.53 -1.77 7.09
CA GLU A 257 8.16 -2.10 6.71
C GLU A 257 8.03 -1.98 5.20
N VAL A 258 7.79 -3.11 4.53
CA VAL A 258 7.79 -3.21 3.07
C VAL A 258 6.47 -3.76 2.58
N LEU A 259 5.89 -3.10 1.58
CA LEU A 259 4.71 -3.55 0.86
C LEU A 259 5.11 -4.02 -0.54
N LEU A 260 4.56 -5.16 -0.97
CA LEU A 260 4.71 -5.70 -2.31
C LEU A 260 3.33 -5.88 -2.94
N PHE A 261 3.14 -5.21 -4.07
CA PHE A 261 1.99 -5.41 -4.95
C PHE A 261 2.40 -6.39 -6.06
N ASP A 262 1.63 -7.45 -6.25
CA ASP A 262 1.79 -8.42 -7.35
C ASP A 262 0.53 -8.41 -8.19
N MET A 263 0.65 -8.06 -9.48
CA MET A 263 -0.46 -7.79 -10.41
C MET A 263 -0.27 -8.49 -11.74
N GLU A 264 -1.37 -8.66 -12.46
CA GLU A 264 -1.38 -9.09 -13.85
C GLU A 264 -1.05 -7.94 -14.83
#